data_68910cbd25efc899ebd5f44ef38dffd6
#
_entry.id   68910cbd25efc899ebd5f44ef38dffd6
#
_cell.length_a   1.000
_cell.length_b   1.000
_cell.length_c   1.000
_cell.angle_alpha   90.00
_cell.angle_beta   90.00
_cell.angle_gamma   90.00
#
_symmetry.space_group_name_H-M   'P 1'
#
loop_
_entity.id
_entity.type
_entity.pdbx_description
1 polymer ?
#
loop_
_entity_poly.entity_id
_entity_poly.type
_entity_poly.pdbx_seq_one_letter_code
_entity_poly.pdbx_strand_id
1 'polypeptide(L)'
;MLIEDCEDEGYDSIIPDLEKIHNSGKDILNIIEESFSDSNLKNSQDKISEIASKMEISLRTPINTVIGYSEMLQEDTEDIDLDTFTEDLEKIIKSGKALTREIDNVISFNSGELGQDEDQSISAIKSVLSSIQPLGEDEEAMTTNGSILVVDDNKNNTTLLQKRLQKIGNHVEIANDGVEALNVLKRLEIDLILLDIIMPNMNGYEVLEFIKKDQRFYEIPVIMLSSMDDLTSIYRCIELGADDYVTKPFDKTILEARISACIEKKQLRDKEKELLEEIRKEKDKSDRLLLNILPKNIATRLKGGESLIADKHNEVSILFADIVEFTPQSKKLNPTELVSMLNTIFSEFDDLSIEFGVEKIKTIGDNYFAVSGLDEDSKSSTVNLINMALKMLQSIIRINKESKLMELGIRIGIHSGPVVAGVIGKNKFAYDLWGSTVNMASRMESTGTKNKIQISEKTYNIVKGSFKFKKRENVDVKGIGLTDTYYVIG
;
A
#
# COMPACT_ATOMS: atom_id res chain seq x y z
N MET A 1 -50.56 -3.44 -26.26
CA MET A 1 -51.25 -3.13 -25.00
C MET A 1 -50.29 -2.35 -24.09
N LEU A 2 -49.41 -2.94 -23.29
CA LEU A 2 -48.52 -2.17 -22.40
C LEU A 2 -47.68 -1.08 -23.10
N ILE A 3 -47.13 -1.32 -24.30
CA ILE A 3 -46.40 -0.34 -25.09
C ILE A 3 -47.33 0.79 -25.56
N GLU A 4 -48.50 0.44 -26.10
CA GLU A 4 -49.50 1.38 -26.57
C GLU A 4 -50.05 2.24 -25.41
N ASP A 5 -50.31 1.63 -24.24
CA ASP A 5 -50.78 2.33 -23.06
C ASP A 5 -49.72 3.35 -22.56
N CYS A 6 -48.41 3.01 -22.64
CA CYS A 6 -47.30 3.92 -22.28
C CYS A 6 -47.14 5.03 -23.32
N GLU A 7 -47.31 4.77 -24.62
CA GLU A 7 -47.27 5.78 -25.67
C GLU A 7 -48.43 6.80 -25.50
N ASP A 8 -49.62 6.31 -25.17
CA ASP A 8 -50.82 7.17 -24.99
C ASP A 8 -50.71 8.05 -23.73
N GLU A 9 -50.05 7.59 -22.69
CA GLU A 9 -49.85 8.31 -21.42
C GLU A 9 -48.57 9.11 -21.32
N GLY A 10 -47.68 9.07 -22.35
CA GLY A 10 -46.47 9.88 -22.43
C GLY A 10 -45.28 9.35 -21.65
N TYR A 11 -45.20 8.06 -21.35
CA TYR A 11 -44.08 7.39 -20.67
C TYR A 11 -43.01 6.89 -21.65
N ASP A 12 -42.55 7.76 -22.53
CA ASP A 12 -41.58 7.42 -23.60
C ASP A 12 -40.27 6.79 -23.08
N SER A 13 -39.87 7.05 -21.84
CA SER A 13 -38.61 6.58 -21.26
C SER A 13 -38.58 5.06 -21.04
N ILE A 14 -39.74 4.39 -20.84
CA ILE A 14 -39.80 2.96 -20.54
C ILE A 14 -40.13 2.10 -21.77
N ILE A 15 -40.57 2.71 -22.87
CA ILE A 15 -40.91 2.01 -24.13
C ILE A 15 -39.76 1.15 -24.65
N PRO A 16 -38.49 1.61 -24.71
CA PRO A 16 -37.40 0.80 -25.19
C PRO A 16 -37.15 -0.49 -24.39
N ASP A 17 -37.45 -0.48 -23.11
CA ASP A 17 -37.29 -1.66 -22.26
C ASP A 17 -38.46 -2.63 -22.39
N LEU A 18 -39.68 -2.11 -22.58
CA LEU A 18 -40.86 -2.92 -22.97
C LEU A 18 -40.71 -3.58 -24.35
N GLU A 19 -40.12 -2.87 -25.33
CA GLU A 19 -39.78 -3.45 -26.62
C GLU A 19 -38.80 -4.63 -26.50
N LYS A 20 -37.84 -4.57 -25.59
CA LYS A 20 -36.90 -5.68 -25.36
C LYS A 20 -37.63 -6.89 -24.76
N ILE A 21 -38.55 -6.69 -23.82
CA ILE A 21 -39.41 -7.75 -23.27
C ILE A 21 -40.21 -8.38 -24.39
N HIS A 22 -40.84 -7.57 -25.21
CA HIS A 22 -41.69 -8.04 -26.33
C HIS A 22 -40.91 -8.84 -27.36
N ASN A 23 -39.75 -8.34 -27.78
CA ASN A 23 -38.89 -9.00 -28.75
C ASN A 23 -38.31 -10.31 -28.21
N SER A 24 -37.88 -10.34 -26.95
CA SER A 24 -37.42 -11.57 -26.30
C SER A 24 -38.54 -12.60 -26.14
N GLY A 25 -39.79 -12.14 -25.88
CA GLY A 25 -40.95 -13.00 -25.88
C GLY A 25 -41.24 -13.63 -27.26
N LYS A 26 -41.06 -12.88 -28.36
CA LYS A 26 -41.14 -13.43 -29.72
C LYS A 26 -40.04 -14.43 -30.01
N ASP A 27 -38.83 -14.18 -29.57
CA ASP A 27 -37.70 -15.11 -29.75
C ASP A 27 -37.96 -16.44 -29.04
N ILE A 28 -38.54 -16.42 -27.83
CA ILE A 28 -38.99 -17.63 -27.12
C ILE A 28 -39.97 -18.43 -27.95
N LEU A 29 -41.00 -17.79 -28.50
CA LEU A 29 -41.99 -18.45 -29.34
C LEU A 29 -41.37 -19.07 -30.61
N ASN A 30 -40.49 -18.33 -31.29
CA ASN A 30 -39.82 -18.80 -32.49
C ASN A 30 -38.90 -20.04 -32.19
N ILE A 31 -38.16 -20.01 -31.10
CA ILE A 31 -37.29 -21.13 -30.67
C ILE A 31 -38.17 -22.39 -30.41
N ILE A 32 -39.32 -22.21 -29.75
CA ILE A 32 -40.24 -23.30 -29.44
C ILE A 32 -40.81 -23.87 -30.76
N GLU A 33 -41.32 -23.00 -31.63
CA GLU A 33 -41.92 -23.43 -32.92
C GLU A 33 -40.89 -24.15 -33.81
N GLU A 34 -39.65 -23.63 -33.94
CA GLU A 34 -38.61 -24.28 -34.69
C GLU A 34 -38.19 -25.64 -34.11
N SER A 35 -38.16 -25.76 -32.79
CA SER A 35 -37.77 -26.99 -32.09
C SER A 35 -38.80 -28.11 -32.23
N PHE A 36 -40.07 -27.77 -32.30
CA PHE A 36 -41.17 -28.72 -32.45
C PHE A 36 -41.68 -28.85 -33.89
N SER A 37 -41.01 -28.27 -34.89
CA SER A 37 -41.38 -28.45 -36.29
C SER A 37 -41.26 -29.90 -36.71
N ASP A 38 -42.21 -30.39 -37.54
CA ASP A 38 -42.34 -31.81 -37.99
C ASP A 38 -41.09 -32.44 -38.58
N SER A 39 -40.12 -31.65 -39.04
CA SER A 39 -38.86 -32.11 -39.60
C SER A 39 -37.86 -32.65 -38.55
N ASN A 40 -37.98 -32.25 -37.30
CA ASN A 40 -37.03 -32.62 -36.22
C ASN A 40 -37.48 -33.83 -35.40
N LEU A 41 -38.81 -34.16 -35.38
CA LEU A 41 -39.41 -35.22 -34.54
C LEU A 41 -39.32 -36.66 -35.13
N LYS A 42 -38.81 -36.86 -36.32
CA LYS A 42 -38.91 -38.16 -37.00
C LYS A 42 -37.83 -39.21 -36.73
N ASN A 43 -36.85 -39.00 -35.83
CA ASN A 43 -35.83 -40.02 -35.56
C ASN A 43 -35.31 -40.04 -34.11
N SER A 44 -35.52 -41.20 -33.45
CA SER A 44 -34.80 -41.81 -32.30
C SER A 44 -34.57 -40.98 -31.02
N GLN A 45 -34.69 -41.64 -29.85
CA GLN A 45 -34.52 -41.12 -28.49
C GLN A 45 -33.24 -40.29 -28.26
N ASP A 46 -32.13 -40.62 -28.91
CA ASP A 46 -30.87 -39.88 -28.82
C ASP A 46 -30.96 -38.43 -29.34
N LYS A 47 -31.83 -38.18 -30.31
CA LYS A 47 -32.03 -36.82 -30.83
C LYS A 47 -32.91 -35.95 -29.95
N ILE A 48 -33.76 -36.54 -29.10
CA ILE A 48 -34.64 -35.79 -28.18
C ILE A 48 -33.74 -35.14 -27.11
N SER A 49 -32.74 -35.83 -26.58
CA SER A 49 -31.80 -35.28 -25.61
C SER A 49 -30.96 -34.13 -26.19
N GLU A 50 -30.50 -34.27 -27.46
CA GLU A 50 -29.74 -33.20 -28.13
C GLU A 50 -30.59 -31.98 -28.42
N ILE A 51 -31.88 -32.18 -28.81
CA ILE A 51 -32.85 -31.08 -29.00
C ILE A 51 -33.17 -30.38 -27.68
N ALA A 52 -33.37 -31.14 -26.61
CA ALA A 52 -33.64 -30.59 -25.28
C ALA A 52 -32.50 -29.74 -24.77
N SER A 53 -31.24 -30.21 -24.88
CA SER A 53 -30.09 -29.44 -24.48
C SER A 53 -29.85 -28.18 -25.32
N LYS A 54 -30.15 -28.24 -26.62
CA LYS A 54 -30.09 -27.07 -27.51
C LYS A 54 -31.17 -26.05 -27.17
N MET A 55 -32.41 -26.52 -26.92
CA MET A 55 -33.50 -25.66 -26.50
C MET A 55 -33.22 -24.95 -25.19
N GLU A 56 -32.67 -25.67 -24.23
CA GLU A 56 -32.28 -25.12 -22.94
C GLU A 56 -31.38 -23.88 -23.10
N ILE A 57 -30.23 -24.05 -23.78
CA ILE A 57 -29.27 -22.96 -23.98
C ILE A 57 -29.91 -21.79 -24.74
N SER A 58 -30.73 -22.09 -25.76
CA SER A 58 -31.32 -21.06 -26.59
C SER A 58 -32.47 -20.31 -25.91
N LEU A 59 -33.24 -20.96 -25.03
CA LEU A 59 -34.37 -20.35 -24.33
C LEU A 59 -33.94 -19.58 -23.06
N ARG A 60 -32.89 -19.99 -22.37
CA ARG A 60 -32.48 -19.32 -21.13
C ARG A 60 -32.17 -17.83 -21.33
N THR A 61 -31.50 -17.46 -22.40
CA THR A 61 -31.12 -16.07 -22.68
C THR A 61 -32.36 -15.15 -22.85
N PRO A 62 -33.33 -15.43 -23.75
CA PRO A 62 -34.49 -14.57 -23.91
C PRO A 62 -35.42 -14.58 -22.69
N ILE A 63 -35.53 -15.70 -21.98
CA ILE A 63 -36.33 -15.75 -20.71
C ILE A 63 -35.71 -14.84 -19.66
N ASN A 64 -34.39 -14.90 -19.48
CA ASN A 64 -33.68 -14.03 -18.52
C ASN A 64 -33.81 -12.55 -18.89
N THR A 65 -33.80 -12.23 -20.17
CA THR A 65 -34.06 -10.87 -20.66
C THR A 65 -35.48 -10.41 -20.27
N VAL A 66 -36.51 -11.24 -20.51
CA VAL A 66 -37.87 -10.93 -20.14
C VAL A 66 -38.03 -10.70 -18.64
N ILE A 67 -37.54 -11.61 -17.81
CA ILE A 67 -37.61 -11.49 -16.34
C ILE A 67 -36.85 -10.23 -15.88
N GLY A 68 -35.60 -10.07 -16.31
CA GLY A 68 -34.73 -8.99 -15.84
C GLY A 68 -35.23 -7.58 -16.18
N TYR A 69 -35.71 -7.37 -17.41
CA TYR A 69 -36.28 -6.08 -17.78
C TYR A 69 -37.66 -5.84 -17.14
N SER A 70 -38.46 -6.89 -16.91
CA SER A 70 -39.73 -6.74 -16.20
C SER A 70 -39.54 -6.37 -14.73
N GLU A 71 -38.55 -7.00 -14.04
CA GLU A 71 -38.21 -6.64 -12.66
C GLU A 71 -37.65 -5.21 -12.56
N MET A 72 -36.85 -4.79 -13.51
CA MET A 72 -36.31 -3.41 -13.55
C MET A 72 -37.43 -2.38 -13.78
N LEU A 73 -38.34 -2.65 -14.72
CA LEU A 73 -39.50 -1.76 -14.97
C LEU A 73 -40.43 -1.70 -13.77
N GLN A 74 -40.65 -2.79 -13.07
CA GLN A 74 -41.48 -2.80 -11.85
C GLN A 74 -40.90 -1.85 -10.78
N GLU A 75 -39.60 -1.80 -10.63
CA GLU A 75 -38.91 -0.88 -9.70
C GLU A 75 -38.94 0.58 -10.17
N ASP A 76 -38.79 0.83 -11.47
CA ASP A 76 -38.77 2.19 -12.02
C ASP A 76 -40.19 2.82 -12.07
N THR A 77 -41.24 1.99 -11.93
CA THR A 77 -42.63 2.41 -12.04
C THR A 77 -43.38 2.44 -10.70
N GLU A 78 -42.74 2.23 -9.56
CA GLU A 78 -43.34 2.39 -8.23
C GLU A 78 -44.01 3.78 -8.02
N ASP A 79 -43.48 4.81 -8.69
CA ASP A 79 -44.01 6.19 -8.67
C ASP A 79 -45.01 6.50 -9.81
N ILE A 80 -45.34 5.52 -10.68
CA ILE A 80 -46.21 5.73 -11.82
C ILE A 80 -47.60 5.20 -11.46
N ASP A 81 -48.61 6.06 -11.53
CA ASP A 81 -50.01 5.79 -11.17
C ASP A 81 -50.73 4.98 -12.30
N LEU A 82 -50.17 3.81 -12.62
CA LEU A 82 -50.68 2.84 -13.58
C LEU A 82 -51.00 1.54 -12.86
N ASP A 83 -52.15 1.46 -12.16
CA ASP A 83 -52.58 0.32 -11.36
C ASP A 83 -52.53 -1.05 -12.10
N THR A 84 -52.73 -1.07 -13.43
CA THR A 84 -52.72 -2.30 -14.25
C THR A 84 -51.30 -2.67 -14.70
N PHE A 85 -50.37 -1.73 -14.81
CA PHE A 85 -49.04 -1.92 -15.36
C PHE A 85 -48.18 -2.81 -14.45
N THR A 86 -48.16 -2.54 -13.17
CA THR A 86 -47.45 -3.33 -12.17
C THR A 86 -47.94 -4.76 -12.09
N GLU A 87 -49.31 -4.96 -12.11
CA GLU A 87 -49.88 -6.29 -12.13
C GLU A 87 -49.52 -7.10 -13.37
N ASP A 88 -49.42 -6.46 -14.53
CA ASP A 88 -49.09 -7.15 -15.77
C ASP A 88 -47.57 -7.47 -15.84
N LEU A 89 -46.68 -6.63 -15.31
CA LEU A 89 -45.25 -6.96 -15.14
C LEU A 89 -45.09 -8.14 -14.16
N GLU A 90 -45.82 -8.19 -13.05
CA GLU A 90 -45.79 -9.33 -12.13
C GLU A 90 -46.21 -10.63 -12.80
N LYS A 91 -47.26 -10.60 -13.64
CA LYS A 91 -47.69 -11.76 -14.42
C LYS A 91 -46.59 -12.23 -15.39
N ILE A 92 -45.92 -11.30 -16.06
CA ILE A 92 -44.81 -11.60 -16.97
C ILE A 92 -43.63 -12.24 -16.20
N ILE A 93 -43.20 -11.67 -15.08
CA ILE A 93 -42.17 -12.20 -14.21
C ILE A 93 -42.50 -13.61 -13.73
N LYS A 94 -43.72 -13.81 -13.22
CA LYS A 94 -44.19 -15.11 -12.73
C LYS A 94 -44.22 -16.16 -13.83
N SER A 95 -44.66 -15.79 -15.05
CA SER A 95 -44.66 -16.68 -16.20
C SER A 95 -43.29 -17.03 -16.68
N GLY A 96 -42.36 -16.07 -16.71
CA GLY A 96 -40.94 -16.31 -17.03
C GLY A 96 -40.29 -17.27 -16.05
N LYS A 97 -40.50 -17.05 -14.73
CA LYS A 97 -39.96 -17.95 -13.67
C LYS A 97 -40.58 -19.36 -13.74
N ALA A 98 -41.84 -19.46 -14.10
CA ALA A 98 -42.50 -20.76 -14.31
C ALA A 98 -41.94 -21.50 -15.52
N LEU A 99 -41.69 -20.78 -16.63
CA LEU A 99 -41.12 -21.37 -17.84
C LEU A 99 -39.68 -21.88 -17.60
N THR A 100 -38.88 -21.15 -16.84
CA THR A 100 -37.52 -21.59 -16.41
C THR A 100 -37.61 -22.92 -15.66
N ARG A 101 -38.52 -23.05 -14.67
CA ARG A 101 -38.72 -24.29 -13.90
C ARG A 101 -39.12 -25.46 -14.77
N GLU A 102 -40.02 -25.25 -15.75
CA GLU A 102 -40.46 -26.33 -16.65
C GLU A 102 -39.30 -26.80 -17.55
N ILE A 103 -38.44 -25.90 -18.00
CA ILE A 103 -37.25 -26.25 -18.76
C ILE A 103 -36.30 -27.10 -17.88
N ASP A 104 -36.04 -26.71 -16.65
CA ASP A 104 -35.21 -27.46 -15.70
C ASP A 104 -35.82 -28.84 -15.38
N ASN A 105 -37.16 -28.96 -15.26
CA ASN A 105 -37.83 -30.24 -15.10
C ASN A 105 -37.68 -31.19 -16.29
N VAL A 106 -37.76 -30.68 -17.52
CA VAL A 106 -37.56 -31.47 -18.74
C VAL A 106 -36.14 -32.04 -18.83
N ILE A 107 -35.14 -31.30 -18.34
CA ILE A 107 -33.74 -31.71 -18.31
C ILE A 107 -33.53 -32.81 -17.28
N SER A 108 -34.00 -32.61 -16.05
CA SER A 108 -33.90 -33.56 -14.95
C SER A 108 -34.55 -34.93 -15.32
N PHE A 109 -35.63 -34.91 -16.10
CA PHE A 109 -36.26 -36.10 -16.60
C PHE A 109 -35.44 -36.86 -17.64
N ASN A 110 -34.67 -36.15 -18.46
CA ASN A 110 -33.81 -36.73 -19.52
C ASN A 110 -32.48 -37.26 -19.00
N SER A 111 -31.92 -36.70 -17.90
CA SER A 111 -30.64 -37.12 -17.33
C SER A 111 -30.71 -38.41 -16.47
N GLY A 112 -31.89 -38.93 -16.18
CA GLY A 112 -32.09 -40.18 -15.42
C GLY A 112 -31.71 -40.11 -13.95
N GLU A 113 -31.49 -38.93 -13.39
CA GLU A 113 -31.16 -38.71 -11.98
C GLU A 113 -32.41 -38.48 -11.13
N LEU A 114 -33.18 -39.52 -10.93
CA LEU A 114 -34.15 -39.60 -9.84
C LEU A 114 -33.52 -40.36 -8.65
N GLY A 115 -32.61 -39.72 -7.97
CA GLY A 115 -32.04 -40.17 -6.69
C GLY A 115 -32.73 -39.43 -5.54
N GLN A 116 -33.43 -40.17 -4.67
CA GLN A 116 -34.26 -39.66 -3.57
C GLN A 116 -33.49 -39.01 -2.39
N ASP A 117 -32.21 -38.64 -2.52
CA ASP A 117 -31.39 -38.15 -1.40
C ASP A 117 -30.99 -36.66 -1.49
N GLU A 118 -31.29 -35.94 -2.57
CA GLU A 118 -30.91 -34.51 -2.70
C GLU A 118 -31.84 -33.54 -1.98
N ASP A 119 -33.12 -33.91 -1.78
CA ASP A 119 -34.10 -33.02 -1.13
C ASP A 119 -33.75 -32.71 0.35
N GLN A 120 -33.01 -33.57 1.06
CA GLN A 120 -32.66 -33.32 2.45
C GLN A 120 -31.45 -32.36 2.57
N SER A 121 -30.50 -32.40 1.66
CA SER A 121 -29.34 -31.52 1.68
C SER A 121 -29.67 -30.08 1.26
N ILE A 122 -30.54 -29.94 0.24
CA ILE A 122 -31.04 -28.64 -0.22
C ILE A 122 -31.98 -28.01 0.83
N SER A 123 -32.82 -28.83 1.49
CA SER A 123 -33.67 -28.34 2.57
C SER A 123 -32.89 -27.90 3.81
N ALA A 124 -31.79 -28.57 4.14
CA ALA A 124 -30.86 -28.18 5.23
C ALA A 124 -30.15 -26.86 4.92
N ILE A 125 -29.65 -26.66 3.68
CA ILE A 125 -29.02 -25.42 3.24
C ILE A 125 -30.07 -24.28 3.20
N LYS A 126 -31.25 -24.51 2.69
CA LYS A 126 -32.34 -23.53 2.74
C LYS A 126 -32.78 -23.19 4.16
N SER A 127 -32.76 -24.13 5.09
CA SER A 127 -33.10 -23.86 6.50
C SER A 127 -32.03 -23.06 7.21
N VAL A 128 -30.77 -23.24 6.86
CA VAL A 128 -29.63 -22.42 7.38
C VAL A 128 -29.68 -21.01 6.78
N LEU A 129 -29.96 -20.88 5.49
CA LEU A 129 -30.12 -19.57 4.84
C LEU A 129 -31.37 -18.81 5.33
N SER A 130 -32.47 -19.51 5.66
CA SER A 130 -33.66 -18.88 6.24
C SER A 130 -33.54 -18.56 7.73
N SER A 131 -32.56 -19.09 8.44
CA SER A 131 -32.27 -18.76 9.83
C SER A 131 -31.34 -17.54 9.98
N ILE A 132 -30.73 -17.06 8.90
CA ILE A 132 -30.05 -15.77 8.85
C ILE A 132 -31.17 -14.73 8.68
N GLN A 133 -31.66 -14.18 9.82
CA GLN A 133 -32.58 -13.04 9.78
C GLN A 133 -31.92 -11.93 8.97
N PRO A 134 -32.61 -11.27 8.04
CA PRO A 134 -32.17 -10.03 7.46
C PRO A 134 -31.92 -9.06 8.62
N LEU A 135 -30.73 -8.53 8.71
CA LEU A 135 -30.43 -7.38 9.56
C LEU A 135 -31.37 -6.27 9.13
N GLY A 136 -32.24 -5.87 10.05
CA GLY A 136 -33.25 -4.83 10.08
C GLY A 136 -33.56 -4.11 8.77
N GLU A 137 -34.87 -3.92 8.56
CA GLU A 137 -35.47 -3.00 7.60
C GLU A 137 -35.06 -1.53 7.89
N ASP A 138 -33.80 -1.22 7.76
CA ASP A 138 -33.31 0.13 7.47
C ASP A 138 -32.87 0.09 6.00
N GLU A 139 -33.79 0.46 5.12
CA GLU A 139 -33.55 0.77 3.72
C GLU A 139 -32.71 2.05 3.58
N GLU A 140 -31.52 2.05 4.12
CA GLU A 140 -30.44 2.83 3.52
C GLU A 140 -29.94 1.97 2.35
N ALA A 141 -30.38 2.32 1.13
CA ALA A 141 -29.85 1.76 -0.09
C ALA A 141 -28.32 1.71 0.06
N MET A 142 -27.74 0.50 0.11
CA MET A 142 -26.29 0.32 0.15
C MET A 142 -25.71 0.91 -1.13
N THR A 143 -25.44 2.21 -1.13
CA THR A 143 -24.76 2.89 -2.23
C THR A 143 -23.33 2.41 -2.26
N THR A 144 -23.07 1.39 -3.05
CA THR A 144 -21.70 0.97 -3.35
C THR A 144 -21.15 1.93 -4.40
N ASN A 145 -20.06 2.60 -4.08
CA ASN A 145 -19.38 3.48 -5.02
C ASN A 145 -18.08 2.78 -5.46
N GLY A 146 -18.14 2.08 -6.58
CA GLY A 146 -17.01 1.33 -7.14
C GLY A 146 -17.01 1.33 -8.66
N SER A 147 -15.86 1.06 -9.26
CA SER A 147 -15.68 0.86 -10.70
C SER A 147 -15.80 -0.63 -11.02
N ILE A 148 -16.87 -1.02 -11.73
CA ILE A 148 -17.18 -2.42 -12.04
C ILE A 148 -17.01 -2.68 -13.53
N LEU A 149 -16.27 -3.74 -13.87
CA LEU A 149 -16.16 -4.24 -15.23
C LEU A 149 -17.14 -5.41 -15.41
N VAL A 150 -18.10 -5.26 -16.32
CA VAL A 150 -19.03 -6.31 -16.71
C VAL A 150 -18.57 -6.93 -18.01
N VAL A 151 -18.33 -8.23 -18.01
CA VAL A 151 -17.84 -9.00 -19.15
C VAL A 151 -18.83 -10.09 -19.52
N ASP A 152 -19.56 -9.92 -20.63
CA ASP A 152 -20.57 -10.86 -21.13
C ASP A 152 -20.75 -10.59 -22.62
N ASP A 153 -20.80 -11.63 -23.45
CA ASP A 153 -20.94 -11.50 -24.91
C ASP A 153 -22.35 -11.11 -25.34
N ASN A 154 -23.33 -11.25 -24.42
CA ASN A 154 -24.70 -10.87 -24.67
C ASN A 154 -24.94 -9.39 -24.28
N LYS A 155 -25.18 -8.57 -25.31
CA LYS A 155 -25.42 -7.13 -25.13
C LYS A 155 -26.65 -6.81 -24.26
N ASN A 156 -27.65 -7.67 -24.23
CA ASN A 156 -28.81 -7.45 -23.36
C ASN A 156 -28.44 -7.61 -21.88
N ASN A 157 -27.62 -8.64 -21.55
CA ASN A 157 -27.13 -8.86 -20.21
C ASN A 157 -26.24 -7.70 -19.74
N THR A 158 -25.26 -7.28 -20.56
CA THR A 158 -24.36 -6.18 -20.22
C THR A 158 -25.12 -4.87 -20.02
N THR A 159 -26.12 -4.58 -20.89
CA THR A 159 -26.91 -3.36 -20.77
C THR A 159 -27.79 -3.38 -19.52
N LEU A 160 -28.42 -4.53 -19.20
CA LEU A 160 -29.24 -4.70 -18.00
C LEU A 160 -28.41 -4.52 -16.74
N LEU A 161 -27.27 -5.22 -16.64
CA LEU A 161 -26.37 -5.10 -15.50
C LEU A 161 -25.81 -3.67 -15.36
N GLN A 162 -25.43 -3.04 -16.48
CA GLN A 162 -24.96 -1.65 -16.47
C GLN A 162 -26.00 -0.70 -15.88
N LYS A 163 -27.24 -0.74 -16.37
CA LYS A 163 -28.32 0.11 -15.87
C LYS A 163 -28.57 -0.12 -14.37
N ARG A 164 -28.66 -1.39 -13.94
CA ARG A 164 -28.88 -1.74 -12.53
C ARG A 164 -27.76 -1.24 -11.62
N LEU A 165 -26.50 -1.49 -12.00
CA LEU A 165 -25.34 -1.13 -11.19
C LEU A 165 -25.09 0.38 -11.15
N GLN A 166 -25.41 1.10 -12.22
CA GLN A 166 -25.35 2.57 -12.26
C GLN A 166 -26.43 3.19 -11.35
N LYS A 167 -27.62 2.58 -11.26
CA LYS A 167 -28.70 3.05 -10.39
C LYS A 167 -28.31 3.04 -8.90
N ILE A 168 -27.48 2.08 -8.47
CA ILE A 168 -26.96 1.99 -7.10
C ILE A 168 -25.63 2.75 -6.88
N GLY A 169 -25.22 3.57 -7.85
CA GLY A 169 -24.09 4.52 -7.72
C GLY A 169 -22.74 4.02 -8.22
N ASN A 170 -22.66 2.85 -8.88
CA ASN A 170 -21.40 2.34 -9.41
C ASN A 170 -21.06 2.92 -10.79
N HIS A 171 -19.75 3.07 -11.05
CA HIS A 171 -19.25 3.30 -12.40
C HIS A 171 -19.10 1.97 -13.11
N VAL A 172 -19.65 1.81 -14.32
CA VAL A 172 -19.70 0.51 -15.01
C VAL A 172 -19.08 0.59 -16.39
N GLU A 173 -18.05 -0.20 -16.61
CA GLU A 173 -17.43 -0.45 -17.90
C GLU A 173 -17.90 -1.81 -18.45
N ILE A 174 -17.98 -1.93 -19.78
CA ILE A 174 -18.46 -3.13 -20.45
C ILE A 174 -17.36 -3.69 -21.34
N ALA A 175 -17.23 -5.02 -21.37
CA ALA A 175 -16.45 -5.75 -22.36
C ALA A 175 -17.30 -6.91 -22.92
N ASN A 176 -17.21 -7.16 -24.24
CA ASN A 176 -18.00 -8.17 -24.92
C ASN A 176 -17.29 -9.51 -25.06
N ASP A 177 -16.02 -9.57 -24.70
CA ASP A 177 -15.22 -10.81 -24.63
C ASP A 177 -14.02 -10.64 -23.69
N GLY A 178 -13.30 -11.74 -23.44
CA GLY A 178 -12.15 -11.75 -22.56
C GLY A 178 -10.98 -10.87 -23.04
N VAL A 179 -10.80 -10.72 -24.34
CA VAL A 179 -9.70 -9.91 -24.91
C VAL A 179 -9.97 -8.43 -24.67
N GLU A 180 -11.22 -7.99 -24.86
CA GLU A 180 -11.65 -6.63 -24.57
C GLU A 180 -11.53 -6.33 -23.06
N ALA A 181 -11.95 -7.27 -22.21
CA ALA A 181 -11.81 -7.16 -20.75
C ALA A 181 -10.37 -6.91 -20.31
N LEU A 182 -9.41 -7.68 -20.84
CA LEU A 182 -7.99 -7.47 -20.53
C LEU A 182 -7.45 -6.12 -21.06
N ASN A 183 -8.02 -5.58 -22.13
CA ASN A 183 -7.65 -4.26 -22.63
C ASN A 183 -8.21 -3.12 -21.76
N VAL A 184 -9.40 -3.29 -21.19
CA VAL A 184 -9.99 -2.34 -20.22
C VAL A 184 -9.14 -2.32 -18.96
N LEU A 185 -8.79 -3.48 -18.40
CA LEU A 185 -7.96 -3.60 -17.18
C LEU A 185 -6.57 -2.95 -17.31
N LYS A 186 -6.02 -2.84 -18.51
CA LYS A 186 -4.75 -2.15 -18.75
C LYS A 186 -4.86 -0.63 -18.74
N ARG A 187 -6.07 -0.08 -18.84
CA ARG A 187 -6.32 1.36 -19.02
C ARG A 187 -7.04 2.01 -17.85
N LEU A 188 -7.84 1.24 -17.14
CA LEU A 188 -8.71 1.72 -16.07
C LEU A 188 -8.47 0.93 -14.79
N GLU A 189 -8.61 1.60 -13.66
CA GLU A 189 -8.66 0.97 -12.35
C GLU A 189 -10.05 0.42 -12.11
N ILE A 190 -10.14 -0.88 -11.86
CA ILE A 190 -11.39 -1.61 -11.65
C ILE A 190 -11.42 -2.17 -10.22
N ASP A 191 -12.56 -2.00 -9.57
CA ASP A 191 -12.78 -2.48 -8.20
C ASP A 191 -13.37 -3.86 -8.13
N LEU A 192 -14.13 -4.27 -9.17
CA LEU A 192 -14.79 -5.58 -9.25
C LEU A 192 -14.98 -5.97 -10.70
N ILE A 193 -14.87 -7.27 -11.00
CA ILE A 193 -15.17 -7.83 -12.30
C ILE A 193 -16.36 -8.80 -12.17
N LEU A 194 -17.40 -8.58 -12.96
CA LEU A 194 -18.47 -9.55 -13.22
C LEU A 194 -18.12 -10.25 -14.54
N LEU A 195 -17.87 -11.55 -14.52
CA LEU A 195 -17.26 -12.27 -15.62
C LEU A 195 -18.11 -13.47 -16.03
N ASP A 196 -18.66 -13.45 -17.24
CA ASP A 196 -19.34 -14.62 -17.79
C ASP A 196 -18.33 -15.75 -18.11
N ILE A 197 -18.76 -16.98 -17.88
CA ILE A 197 -17.94 -18.17 -18.14
C ILE A 197 -17.86 -18.44 -19.63
N ILE A 198 -18.98 -18.38 -20.36
CA ILE A 198 -19.10 -18.81 -21.76
C ILE A 198 -19.10 -17.58 -22.66
N MET A 199 -17.96 -17.34 -23.29
CA MET A 199 -17.78 -16.23 -24.22
C MET A 199 -16.93 -16.67 -25.42
N PRO A 200 -17.10 -16.02 -26.60
CA PRO A 200 -16.26 -16.26 -27.75
C PRO A 200 -14.83 -15.74 -27.56
N ASN A 201 -13.90 -16.19 -28.38
CA ASN A 201 -12.49 -15.81 -28.42
C ASN A 201 -11.69 -16.22 -27.19
N MET A 202 -12.06 -15.77 -26.00
CA MET A 202 -11.43 -16.06 -24.72
C MET A 202 -12.52 -16.25 -23.67
N ASN A 203 -12.62 -17.44 -23.09
CA ASN A 203 -13.63 -17.77 -22.10
C ASN A 203 -13.32 -17.20 -20.71
N GLY A 204 -14.33 -17.18 -19.81
CA GLY A 204 -14.17 -16.59 -18.48
C GLY A 204 -13.11 -17.27 -17.60
N TYR A 205 -12.89 -18.58 -17.75
CA TYR A 205 -11.83 -19.27 -17.01
C TYR A 205 -10.43 -18.80 -17.41
N GLU A 206 -10.22 -18.60 -18.71
CA GLU A 206 -8.92 -18.10 -19.24
C GLU A 206 -8.66 -16.67 -18.78
N VAL A 207 -9.70 -15.83 -18.74
CA VAL A 207 -9.60 -14.46 -18.23
C VAL A 207 -9.29 -14.48 -16.73
N LEU A 208 -10.00 -15.29 -15.94
CA LEU A 208 -9.79 -15.43 -14.49
C LEU A 208 -8.36 -15.89 -14.20
N GLU A 209 -7.88 -16.92 -14.90
CA GLU A 209 -6.53 -17.44 -14.74
C GLU A 209 -5.48 -16.37 -15.06
N PHE A 210 -5.69 -15.58 -16.10
CA PHE A 210 -4.81 -14.46 -16.44
C PHE A 210 -4.78 -13.41 -15.32
N ILE A 211 -5.97 -12.99 -14.82
CA ILE A 211 -6.08 -11.98 -13.76
C ILE A 211 -5.37 -12.45 -12.49
N LYS A 212 -5.61 -13.70 -12.08
CA LYS A 212 -5.04 -14.24 -10.83
C LYS A 212 -3.54 -14.57 -10.91
N LYS A 213 -2.96 -14.64 -12.12
CA LYS A 213 -1.50 -14.81 -12.33
C LYS A 213 -0.74 -13.49 -12.46
N ASP A 214 -1.37 -12.40 -12.86
CA ASP A 214 -0.72 -11.08 -13.03
C ASP A 214 -0.75 -10.29 -11.72
N GLN A 215 0.43 -9.92 -11.20
CA GLN A 215 0.56 -9.16 -9.94
C GLN A 215 -0.16 -7.81 -9.93
N ARG A 216 -0.48 -7.25 -11.08
CA ARG A 216 -1.20 -5.98 -11.19
C ARG A 216 -2.70 -6.13 -10.95
N PHE A 217 -3.25 -7.31 -11.27
CA PHE A 217 -4.70 -7.54 -11.31
C PHE A 217 -5.18 -8.59 -10.32
N TYR A 218 -4.28 -9.41 -9.73
CA TYR A 218 -4.65 -10.56 -8.91
C TYR A 218 -5.53 -10.21 -7.70
N GLU A 219 -5.45 -8.96 -7.23
CA GLU A 219 -6.22 -8.48 -6.08
C GLU A 219 -7.62 -7.99 -6.44
N ILE A 220 -7.90 -7.80 -7.73
CA ILE A 220 -9.24 -7.43 -8.17
C ILE A 220 -10.17 -8.61 -7.92
N PRO A 221 -11.25 -8.42 -7.14
CA PRO A 221 -12.22 -9.46 -6.93
C PRO A 221 -12.95 -9.78 -8.23
N VAL A 222 -13.22 -11.07 -8.47
CA VAL A 222 -13.93 -11.57 -9.64
C VAL A 222 -15.13 -12.38 -9.18
N ILE A 223 -16.32 -11.96 -9.59
CA ILE A 223 -17.56 -12.73 -9.44
C ILE A 223 -17.85 -13.38 -10.80
N MET A 224 -17.88 -14.70 -10.82
CA MET A 224 -18.21 -15.47 -12.02
C MET A 224 -19.72 -15.51 -12.24
N LEU A 225 -20.14 -15.26 -13.49
CA LEU A 225 -21.53 -15.37 -13.90
C LEU A 225 -21.73 -16.70 -14.64
N SER A 226 -22.58 -17.59 -14.13
CA SER A 226 -22.77 -18.93 -14.68
C SER A 226 -24.22 -19.15 -15.10
N SER A 227 -24.45 -19.80 -16.22
CA SER A 227 -25.76 -20.27 -16.66
C SER A 227 -26.09 -21.70 -16.18
N MET A 228 -25.15 -22.37 -15.49
CA MET A 228 -25.28 -23.76 -15.07
C MET A 228 -25.16 -23.89 -13.55
N ASP A 229 -26.09 -24.64 -12.96
CA ASP A 229 -26.03 -25.11 -11.56
C ASP A 229 -25.06 -26.32 -11.42
N ASP A 230 -24.11 -26.49 -12.35
CA ASP A 230 -23.15 -27.57 -12.34
C ASP A 230 -22.08 -27.31 -11.26
N LEU A 231 -22.08 -28.14 -10.22
CA LEU A 231 -21.11 -28.13 -9.13
C LEU A 231 -19.66 -28.16 -9.65
N THR A 232 -19.41 -28.83 -10.77
CA THR A 232 -18.08 -28.95 -11.36
C THR A 232 -17.55 -27.59 -11.85
N SER A 233 -18.40 -26.79 -12.45
CA SER A 233 -18.09 -25.42 -12.90
C SER A 233 -17.82 -24.49 -11.73
N ILE A 234 -18.58 -24.60 -10.64
CA ILE A 234 -18.38 -23.84 -9.41
C ILE A 234 -17.04 -24.20 -8.76
N TYR A 235 -16.73 -25.49 -8.60
CA TYR A 235 -15.45 -25.93 -8.06
C TYR A 235 -14.28 -25.39 -8.86
N ARG A 236 -14.38 -25.44 -10.20
CA ARG A 236 -13.33 -24.90 -11.08
C ARG A 236 -13.13 -23.40 -10.91
N CYS A 237 -14.19 -22.61 -10.75
CA CYS A 237 -14.10 -21.18 -10.48
C CYS A 237 -13.36 -20.91 -9.17
N ILE A 238 -13.69 -21.64 -8.11
CA ILE A 238 -13.05 -21.51 -6.78
C ILE A 238 -11.58 -21.89 -6.85
N GLU A 239 -11.23 -23.02 -7.49
CA GLU A 239 -9.85 -23.47 -7.66
C GLU A 239 -9.00 -22.46 -8.43
N LEU A 240 -9.56 -21.78 -9.42
CA LEU A 240 -8.89 -20.72 -10.19
C LEU A 240 -8.81 -19.38 -9.43
N GLY A 241 -9.44 -19.29 -8.25
CA GLY A 241 -9.35 -18.13 -7.37
C GLY A 241 -10.40 -17.05 -7.63
N ALA A 242 -11.58 -17.43 -8.15
CA ALA A 242 -12.74 -16.54 -8.13
C ALA A 242 -13.13 -16.19 -6.70
N ASP A 243 -13.51 -14.94 -6.46
CA ASP A 243 -13.91 -14.49 -5.13
C ASP A 243 -15.34 -14.91 -4.81
N ASP A 244 -16.21 -15.02 -5.83
CA ASP A 244 -17.57 -15.49 -5.72
C ASP A 244 -18.13 -15.94 -7.09
N TYR A 245 -19.37 -16.46 -7.09
CA TYR A 245 -20.12 -16.80 -8.31
C TYR A 245 -21.61 -16.48 -8.15
N VAL A 246 -22.28 -16.20 -9.26
CA VAL A 246 -23.74 -15.95 -9.31
C VAL A 246 -24.33 -16.70 -10.51
N THR A 247 -25.41 -17.41 -10.29
CA THR A 247 -26.11 -18.14 -11.34
C THR A 247 -27.10 -17.24 -12.10
N LYS A 248 -27.17 -17.42 -13.41
CA LYS A 248 -28.19 -16.78 -14.26
C LYS A 248 -29.48 -17.64 -14.26
N PRO A 249 -30.67 -17.08 -14.09
CA PRO A 249 -31.01 -15.66 -13.96
C PRO A 249 -30.60 -15.06 -12.62
N PHE A 250 -30.16 -13.79 -12.63
CA PHE A 250 -29.67 -13.11 -11.44
C PHE A 250 -30.85 -12.74 -10.51
N ASP A 251 -30.81 -13.23 -9.29
CA ASP A 251 -31.58 -12.60 -8.20
C ASP A 251 -30.90 -11.26 -7.87
N LYS A 252 -31.69 -10.18 -7.90
CA LYS A 252 -31.22 -8.81 -7.68
C LYS A 252 -30.53 -8.67 -6.33
N THR A 253 -31.21 -9.08 -5.27
CA THR A 253 -30.75 -8.91 -3.89
C THR A 253 -29.45 -9.68 -3.64
N ILE A 254 -29.36 -10.91 -4.16
CA ILE A 254 -28.16 -11.73 -4.04
C ILE A 254 -26.98 -11.11 -4.81
N LEU A 255 -27.21 -10.66 -6.03
CA LEU A 255 -26.16 -10.05 -6.85
C LEU A 255 -25.62 -8.76 -6.20
N GLU A 256 -26.50 -7.86 -5.77
CA GLU A 256 -26.11 -6.61 -5.12
C GLU A 256 -25.39 -6.84 -3.79
N ALA A 257 -25.85 -7.78 -2.97
CA ALA A 257 -25.17 -8.13 -1.71
C ALA A 257 -23.75 -8.66 -1.95
N ARG A 258 -23.55 -9.52 -2.96
CA ARG A 258 -22.22 -10.08 -3.29
C ARG A 258 -21.28 -9.02 -3.86
N ILE A 259 -21.78 -8.14 -4.72
CA ILE A 259 -21.05 -7.00 -5.26
C ILE A 259 -20.60 -6.09 -4.11
N SER A 260 -21.52 -5.70 -3.24
CA SER A 260 -21.22 -4.84 -2.09
C SER A 260 -20.15 -5.44 -1.19
N ALA A 261 -20.29 -6.71 -0.83
CA ALA A 261 -19.31 -7.42 0.00
C ALA A 261 -17.91 -7.48 -0.65
N CYS A 262 -17.84 -7.73 -1.96
CA CYS A 262 -16.57 -7.78 -2.68
C CYS A 262 -15.91 -6.40 -2.79
N ILE A 263 -16.67 -5.34 -3.08
CA ILE A 263 -16.18 -3.97 -3.17
C ILE A 263 -15.70 -3.49 -1.79
N GLU A 264 -16.48 -3.68 -0.74
CA GLU A 264 -16.12 -3.32 0.63
C GLU A 264 -14.84 -4.02 1.07
N LYS A 265 -14.73 -5.32 0.84
CA LYS A 265 -13.53 -6.10 1.14
C LYS A 265 -12.30 -5.57 0.40
N LYS A 266 -12.44 -5.15 -0.86
CA LYS A 266 -11.35 -4.53 -1.63
C LYS A 266 -10.98 -3.18 -1.06
N GLN A 267 -11.94 -2.30 -0.81
CA GLN A 267 -11.70 -0.96 -0.26
C GLN A 267 -11.02 -1.03 1.12
N LEU A 268 -11.42 -1.97 1.98
CA LEU A 268 -10.76 -2.20 3.27
C LEU A 268 -9.30 -2.63 3.10
N ARG A 269 -9.01 -3.53 2.16
CA ARG A 269 -7.63 -3.96 1.84
C ARG A 269 -6.77 -2.82 1.30
N ASP A 270 -7.33 -2.00 0.40
CA ASP A 270 -6.62 -0.88 -0.19
C ASP A 270 -6.30 0.18 0.88
N LYS A 271 -7.26 0.48 1.76
CA LYS A 271 -7.07 1.38 2.90
C LYS A 271 -6.05 0.86 3.92
N GLU A 272 -6.05 -0.45 4.18
CA GLU A 272 -5.04 -1.07 5.04
C GLU A 272 -3.63 -0.87 4.47
N LYS A 273 -3.45 -1.07 3.15
CA LYS A 273 -2.17 -0.85 2.48
C LYS A 273 -1.70 0.60 2.56
N GLU A 274 -2.59 1.55 2.29
CA GLU A 274 -2.27 2.98 2.43
C GLU A 274 -1.80 3.33 3.84
N LEU A 275 -2.53 2.86 4.86
CA LEU A 275 -2.17 3.08 6.25
C LEU A 275 -0.82 2.44 6.63
N LEU A 276 -0.56 1.23 6.14
CA LEU A 276 0.73 0.57 6.38
C LEU A 276 1.89 1.33 5.73
N GLU A 277 1.71 1.85 4.52
CA GLU A 277 2.70 2.70 3.85
C GLU A 277 2.93 4.03 4.59
N GLU A 278 1.88 4.66 5.08
CA GLU A 278 1.97 5.89 5.86
C GLU A 278 2.72 5.65 7.18
N ILE A 279 2.35 4.60 7.92
CA ILE A 279 3.03 4.21 9.16
C ILE A 279 4.52 3.93 8.88
N ARG A 280 4.84 3.26 7.78
CA ARG A 280 6.24 2.98 7.40
C ARG A 280 7.00 4.27 7.12
N LYS A 281 6.43 5.20 6.37
CA LYS A 281 7.04 6.52 6.08
C LYS A 281 7.29 7.32 7.35
N GLU A 282 6.31 7.38 8.25
CA GLU A 282 6.47 8.10 9.54
C GLU A 282 7.49 7.41 10.46
N LYS A 283 7.52 6.08 10.49
CA LYS A 283 8.54 5.32 11.21
C LYS A 283 9.95 5.62 10.67
N ASP A 284 10.14 5.57 9.35
CA ASP A 284 11.44 5.85 8.71
C ASP A 284 11.90 7.29 8.99
N LYS A 285 10.97 8.25 8.98
CA LYS A 285 11.24 9.64 9.32
C LYS A 285 11.64 9.79 10.80
N SER A 286 10.90 9.16 11.70
CA SER A 286 11.22 9.14 13.13
C SER A 286 12.59 8.52 13.39
N ASP A 287 12.91 7.41 12.71
CA ASP A 287 14.17 6.71 12.83
C ASP A 287 15.36 7.58 12.35
N ARG A 288 15.20 8.28 11.23
CA ARG A 288 16.20 9.24 10.75
C ARG A 288 16.45 10.39 11.73
N LEU A 289 15.37 10.95 12.28
CA LEU A 289 15.49 12.03 13.27
C LEU A 289 16.24 11.57 14.54
N LEU A 290 15.98 10.36 15.00
CA LEU A 290 16.69 9.77 16.15
C LEU A 290 18.17 9.52 15.85
N LEU A 291 18.49 9.02 14.67
CA LEU A 291 19.86 8.76 14.22
C LEU A 291 20.66 10.04 13.96
N ASN A 292 20.01 11.18 13.75
CA ASN A 292 20.68 12.49 13.69
C ASN A 292 21.14 12.99 15.08
N ILE A 293 20.61 12.41 16.15
CA ILE A 293 20.88 12.86 17.53
C ILE A 293 21.75 11.83 18.29
N LEU A 294 21.58 10.53 17.99
CA LEU A 294 22.21 9.43 18.72
C LEU A 294 22.94 8.48 17.76
N PRO A 295 24.08 7.92 18.17
CA PRO A 295 24.73 6.83 17.45
C PRO A 295 23.77 5.64 17.24
N LYS A 296 23.94 4.92 16.12
CA LYS A 296 23.04 3.84 15.72
C LYS A 296 22.90 2.73 16.78
N ASN A 297 24.00 2.31 17.38
CA ASN A 297 24.04 1.29 18.43
C ASN A 297 23.25 1.75 19.67
N ILE A 298 23.40 3.01 20.07
CA ILE A 298 22.69 3.63 21.20
C ILE A 298 21.21 3.76 20.91
N ALA A 299 20.85 4.25 19.71
CA ALA A 299 19.46 4.37 19.29
C ALA A 299 18.75 2.99 19.28
N THR A 300 19.43 1.93 18.86
CA THR A 300 18.88 0.56 18.85
C THR A 300 18.61 0.06 20.27
N ARG A 301 19.53 0.27 21.22
CA ARG A 301 19.40 -0.12 22.63
C ARG A 301 18.26 0.62 23.33
N LEU A 302 18.12 1.93 23.10
CA LEU A 302 17.01 2.73 23.61
C LEU A 302 15.67 2.27 23.07
N LYS A 303 15.56 1.95 21.78
CA LYS A 303 14.34 1.36 21.19
C LYS A 303 14.04 -0.02 21.75
N GLY A 304 15.05 -0.76 22.16
CA GLY A 304 14.92 -2.04 22.85
C GLY A 304 14.48 -1.91 24.33
N GLY A 305 14.26 -0.67 24.81
CA GLY A 305 13.79 -0.41 26.19
C GLY A 305 14.90 -0.35 27.24
N GLU A 306 16.19 -0.30 26.84
CA GLU A 306 17.28 -0.16 27.78
C GLU A 306 17.28 1.27 28.36
N SER A 307 17.07 1.38 29.67
CA SER A 307 16.89 2.67 30.33
C SER A 307 18.20 3.29 30.84
N LEU A 308 19.27 2.52 30.98
CA LEU A 308 20.58 2.97 31.44
C LEU A 308 21.67 2.43 30.51
N ILE A 309 22.21 3.32 29.68
CA ILE A 309 23.30 2.99 28.77
C ILE A 309 24.58 3.67 29.27
N ALA A 310 25.57 2.86 29.67
CA ALA A 310 26.85 3.32 30.15
C ALA A 310 27.93 2.29 29.81
N ASP A 311 28.75 2.56 28.80
CA ASP A 311 29.77 1.67 28.26
C ASP A 311 31.18 2.20 28.57
N LYS A 312 32.04 1.33 29.08
CA LYS A 312 33.44 1.68 29.36
C LYS A 312 34.31 1.36 28.15
N HIS A 313 35.00 2.36 27.67
CA HIS A 313 36.03 2.22 26.65
C HIS A 313 37.40 2.46 27.25
N ASN A 314 38.30 1.50 27.07
CA ASN A 314 39.62 1.54 27.72
C ASN A 314 40.61 2.49 27.04
N GLU A 315 40.48 2.71 25.75
CA GLU A 315 41.39 3.54 24.97
C GLU A 315 40.69 4.18 23.77
N VAL A 316 40.32 5.44 23.94
CA VAL A 316 39.76 6.28 22.87
C VAL A 316 40.60 7.53 22.73
N SER A 317 40.54 8.19 21.59
CA SER A 317 41.15 9.50 21.38
C SER A 317 40.09 10.57 21.23
N ILE A 318 40.22 11.62 21.98
CA ILE A 318 39.27 12.74 22.08
C ILE A 318 39.88 13.98 21.48
N LEU A 319 39.10 14.68 20.66
CA LEU A 319 39.45 15.96 20.05
C LEU A 319 38.52 17.06 20.55
N PHE A 320 39.08 18.17 20.95
CA PHE A 320 38.42 19.46 21.10
C PHE A 320 39.00 20.45 20.10
N ALA A 321 38.13 21.17 19.37
CA ALA A 321 38.52 22.20 18.42
C ALA A 321 37.70 23.48 18.66
N ASP A 322 38.37 24.54 19.07
CA ASP A 322 37.81 25.82 19.50
C ASP A 322 38.16 26.94 18.52
N ILE A 323 37.21 27.83 18.22
CA ILE A 323 37.43 28.97 17.33
C ILE A 323 38.09 30.10 18.13
N VAL A 324 39.33 30.44 17.77
CA VAL A 324 40.09 31.45 18.49
C VAL A 324 39.50 32.85 18.32
N GLU A 325 39.34 33.57 19.45
CA GLU A 325 38.78 34.94 19.51
C GLU A 325 37.30 35.03 19.04
N PHE A 326 36.54 33.93 19.10
CA PHE A 326 35.15 33.90 18.70
C PHE A 326 34.28 34.90 19.48
N THR A 327 34.42 34.95 20.81
CA THR A 327 33.59 35.81 21.67
C THR A 327 33.68 37.31 21.35
N PRO A 328 34.82 37.91 21.10
CA PRO A 328 34.89 39.30 20.67
C PRO A 328 34.35 39.55 19.26
N GLN A 329 34.47 38.56 18.39
CA GLN A 329 34.07 38.65 16.98
C GLN A 329 32.59 38.43 16.82
N SER A 330 32.01 37.49 17.55
CA SER A 330 30.56 37.20 17.51
C SER A 330 29.66 38.40 17.90
N LYS A 331 30.19 39.33 18.73
CA LYS A 331 29.49 40.57 19.10
C LYS A 331 29.27 41.54 17.93
N LYS A 332 30.02 41.37 16.83
CA LYS A 332 29.93 42.22 15.64
C LYS A 332 28.96 41.70 14.59
N LEU A 333 28.53 40.45 14.71
CA LEU A 333 27.61 39.78 13.77
C LEU A 333 26.16 39.83 14.27
N ASN A 334 25.22 39.86 13.35
CA ASN A 334 23.85 39.63 13.71
C ASN A 334 23.60 38.12 14.00
N PRO A 335 22.52 37.74 14.70
CA PRO A 335 22.28 36.35 15.09
C PRO A 335 22.26 35.36 13.91
N THR A 336 21.70 35.77 12.76
CA THR A 336 21.60 34.92 11.57
C THR A 336 22.98 34.70 10.94
N GLU A 337 23.80 35.73 10.82
CA GLU A 337 25.17 35.64 10.31
C GLU A 337 26.04 34.75 11.19
N LEU A 338 25.90 34.89 12.52
CA LEU A 338 26.63 34.10 13.50
C LEU A 338 26.30 32.61 13.35
N VAL A 339 25.00 32.26 13.33
CA VAL A 339 24.55 30.88 13.20
C VAL A 339 24.94 30.32 11.84
N SER A 340 24.81 31.08 10.75
CA SER A 340 25.21 30.67 9.39
C SER A 340 26.70 30.37 9.31
N MET A 341 27.56 31.20 9.90
CA MET A 341 29.01 30.99 9.95
C MET A 341 29.35 29.71 10.72
N LEU A 342 28.82 29.52 11.92
CA LEU A 342 29.05 28.31 12.71
C LEU A 342 28.56 27.06 11.96
N ASN A 343 27.38 27.17 11.34
CA ASN A 343 26.84 26.05 10.56
C ASN A 343 27.74 25.69 9.37
N THR A 344 28.30 26.65 8.66
CA THR A 344 29.24 26.40 7.58
C THR A 344 30.50 25.67 8.08
N ILE A 345 31.10 26.13 9.20
CA ILE A 345 32.28 25.52 9.77
C ILE A 345 32.02 24.11 10.28
N PHE A 346 30.93 23.96 11.08
CA PHE A 346 30.62 22.67 11.71
C PHE A 346 30.11 21.64 10.71
N SER A 347 29.38 22.04 9.66
CA SER A 347 29.01 21.12 8.57
C SER A 347 30.25 20.57 7.85
N GLU A 348 31.23 21.40 7.57
CA GLU A 348 32.50 20.95 7.01
C GLU A 348 33.21 19.96 7.94
N PHE A 349 33.23 20.21 9.26
CA PHE A 349 33.76 19.28 10.24
C PHE A 349 33.00 17.99 10.39
N ASP A 350 31.67 18.05 10.22
CA ASP A 350 30.80 16.88 10.20
C ASP A 350 31.11 15.99 8.98
N ASP A 351 31.27 16.58 7.81
CA ASP A 351 31.68 15.85 6.60
C ASP A 351 33.07 15.17 6.79
N LEU A 352 34.04 15.87 7.39
CA LEU A 352 35.32 15.29 7.74
C LEU A 352 35.19 14.17 8.77
N SER A 353 34.29 14.30 9.74
CA SER A 353 34.09 13.26 10.75
C SER A 353 33.60 11.95 10.11
N ILE A 354 32.72 12.03 9.11
CA ILE A 354 32.25 10.89 8.33
C ILE A 354 33.43 10.30 7.49
N GLU A 355 34.20 11.14 6.80
CA GLU A 355 35.32 10.72 5.95
C GLU A 355 36.36 9.90 6.73
N PHE A 356 36.67 10.32 7.96
CA PHE A 356 37.72 9.71 8.79
C PHE A 356 37.20 8.69 9.82
N GLY A 357 35.89 8.37 9.84
CA GLY A 357 35.29 7.44 10.80
C GLY A 357 35.40 7.93 12.25
N VAL A 358 35.31 9.25 12.45
CA VAL A 358 35.34 9.90 13.76
C VAL A 358 33.93 10.25 14.18
N GLU A 359 33.60 9.99 15.44
CA GLU A 359 32.26 10.28 15.95
C GLU A 359 32.21 11.67 16.57
N LYS A 360 31.34 12.53 16.05
CA LYS A 360 30.98 13.80 16.67
C LYS A 360 30.08 13.54 17.88
N ILE A 361 30.48 14.08 19.03
CA ILE A 361 29.66 13.99 20.24
C ILE A 361 28.70 15.18 20.35
N LYS A 362 29.23 16.39 20.30
CA LYS A 362 28.43 17.65 20.39
C LYS A 362 29.27 18.87 20.05
N THR A 363 28.61 20.01 19.95
CA THR A 363 29.27 21.32 20.00
C THR A 363 28.98 21.98 21.36
N ILE A 364 29.96 22.67 21.90
CA ILE A 364 29.86 23.42 23.18
C ILE A 364 30.21 24.88 22.87
N GLY A 365 29.16 25.66 22.50
CA GLY A 365 29.36 27.00 21.95
C GLY A 365 30.09 26.93 20.60
N ASP A 366 31.29 27.48 20.53
CA ASP A 366 32.18 27.46 19.37
C ASP A 366 33.22 26.33 19.38
N ASN A 367 33.10 25.41 20.34
CA ASN A 367 33.98 24.26 20.46
C ASN A 367 33.36 22.99 19.88
N TYR A 368 34.07 22.32 18.97
CA TYR A 368 33.68 21.04 18.37
C TYR A 368 34.28 19.88 19.15
N PHE A 369 33.49 18.96 19.63
CA PHE A 369 33.88 17.80 20.43
C PHE A 369 33.61 16.51 19.65
N ALA A 370 34.72 15.75 19.42
CA ALA A 370 34.67 14.49 18.67
C ALA A 370 35.55 13.41 19.33
N VAL A 371 35.26 12.17 19.02
CA VAL A 371 35.95 10.99 19.55
C VAL A 371 36.20 9.95 18.47
N SER A 372 37.29 9.21 18.60
CA SER A 372 37.61 8.06 17.74
C SER A 372 38.06 6.87 18.61
N GLY A 373 37.74 5.63 18.17
CA GLY A 373 38.11 4.39 18.87
C GLY A 373 37.07 3.87 19.84
N LEU A 374 35.78 4.23 19.64
CA LEU A 374 34.68 3.63 20.42
C LEU A 374 34.43 2.17 20.00
N ASP A 375 34.54 1.86 18.73
CA ASP A 375 34.24 0.52 18.15
C ASP A 375 35.47 -0.16 17.50
N GLU A 376 36.66 0.52 17.40
CA GLU A 376 37.81 0.07 16.61
C GLU A 376 39.14 0.04 17.39
N ASP A 377 40.20 -0.51 16.75
CA ASP A 377 41.57 -0.54 17.27
C ASP A 377 42.12 0.88 17.49
N SER A 378 42.65 1.13 18.69
CA SER A 378 43.02 2.46 19.20
C SER A 378 44.06 3.22 18.36
N LYS A 379 45.02 2.50 17.74
CA LYS A 379 46.10 3.15 16.97
C LYS A 379 45.61 3.71 15.64
N SER A 380 44.85 2.93 14.88
CA SER A 380 44.28 3.35 13.58
C SER A 380 43.32 4.52 13.80
N SER A 381 42.48 4.42 14.80
CA SER A 381 41.49 5.45 15.18
C SER A 381 42.15 6.76 15.58
N THR A 382 43.26 6.73 16.36
CA THR A 382 44.02 7.93 16.74
C THR A 382 44.68 8.61 15.53
N VAL A 383 45.21 7.83 14.58
CA VAL A 383 45.80 8.36 13.34
C VAL A 383 44.71 9.04 12.49
N ASN A 384 43.53 8.43 12.35
CA ASN A 384 42.41 9.01 11.63
C ASN A 384 41.96 10.35 12.26
N LEU A 385 41.87 10.42 13.59
CA LEU A 385 41.51 11.64 14.30
C LEU A 385 42.50 12.77 14.05
N ILE A 386 43.79 12.48 14.03
CA ILE A 386 44.85 13.48 13.73
C ILE A 386 44.76 13.92 12.26
N ASN A 387 44.56 12.99 11.33
CA ASN A 387 44.35 13.34 9.92
C ASN A 387 43.11 14.24 9.72
N MET A 388 42.03 13.95 10.38
CA MET A 388 40.86 14.83 10.43
C MET A 388 41.24 16.22 10.96
N ALA A 389 41.95 16.29 12.07
CA ALA A 389 42.37 17.56 12.66
C ALA A 389 43.26 18.39 11.69
N LEU A 390 44.15 17.75 10.93
CA LEU A 390 44.93 18.40 9.89
C LEU A 390 44.06 18.95 8.75
N LYS A 391 43.03 18.19 8.34
CA LYS A 391 42.04 18.65 7.36
C LYS A 391 41.20 19.80 7.88
N MET A 392 40.77 19.77 9.15
CA MET A 392 40.05 20.89 9.79
C MET A 392 40.85 22.20 9.70
N LEU A 393 42.17 22.18 9.95
CA LEU A 393 43.05 23.36 9.76
C LEU A 393 43.01 23.84 8.30
N GLN A 394 43.06 22.92 7.33
CA GLN A 394 43.01 23.27 5.90
C GLN A 394 41.66 23.86 5.50
N SER A 395 40.58 23.33 6.03
CA SER A 395 39.20 23.84 5.80
C SER A 395 39.05 25.26 6.30
N ILE A 396 39.57 25.59 7.50
CA ILE A 396 39.55 26.97 8.00
C ILE A 396 40.35 27.93 7.10
N ILE A 397 41.49 27.51 6.58
CA ILE A 397 42.29 28.32 5.63
C ILE A 397 41.45 28.57 4.34
N ARG A 398 40.74 27.56 3.84
CA ARG A 398 39.88 27.71 2.67
C ARG A 398 38.69 28.63 2.95
N ILE A 399 37.98 28.44 4.06
CA ILE A 399 36.86 29.30 4.48
C ILE A 399 37.29 30.76 4.59
N ASN A 400 38.47 31.03 5.18
CA ASN A 400 39.03 32.38 5.28
C ASN A 400 39.29 33.05 3.92
N LYS A 401 39.67 32.28 2.90
CA LYS A 401 39.87 32.80 1.53
C LYS A 401 38.57 33.12 0.83
N GLU A 402 37.55 32.33 1.08
CA GLU A 402 36.21 32.47 0.46
C GLU A 402 35.37 33.53 1.17
N SER A 403 35.47 33.60 2.51
CA SER A 403 34.73 34.55 3.34
C SER A 403 35.55 35.81 3.59
N LYS A 404 35.13 36.95 3.06
CA LYS A 404 35.75 38.28 3.33
C LYS A 404 35.35 38.87 4.69
N LEU A 405 34.55 38.14 5.48
CA LEU A 405 33.94 38.68 6.69
C LEU A 405 34.90 38.70 7.89
N MET A 406 35.83 37.72 8.01
CA MET A 406 36.60 37.54 9.22
C MET A 406 37.75 36.55 9.05
N GLU A 407 38.90 36.82 9.66
CA GLU A 407 40.04 35.88 9.70
C GLU A 407 39.88 34.92 10.90
N LEU A 408 39.33 33.74 10.63
CA LEU A 408 39.14 32.68 11.62
C LEU A 408 40.41 31.91 11.90
N GLY A 409 40.57 31.44 13.12
CA GLY A 409 41.62 30.47 13.49
C GLY A 409 41.04 29.46 14.46
N ILE A 410 41.58 28.27 14.50
CA ILE A 410 41.16 27.23 15.46
C ILE A 410 42.35 26.74 16.30
N ARG A 411 42.07 26.32 17.53
CA ARG A 411 42.95 25.54 18.38
C ARG A 411 42.41 24.13 18.48
N ILE A 412 43.29 23.14 18.33
CA ILE A 412 42.91 21.75 18.43
C ILE A 412 43.73 21.06 19.50
N GLY A 413 43.02 20.41 20.45
CA GLY A 413 43.64 19.60 21.49
C GLY A 413 43.21 18.14 21.42
N ILE A 414 44.16 17.20 21.51
CA ILE A 414 43.89 15.77 21.48
C ILE A 414 44.53 15.06 22.67
N HIS A 415 43.72 14.18 23.30
CA HIS A 415 44.22 13.28 24.33
C HIS A 415 43.60 11.89 24.20
N SER A 416 44.38 10.84 24.53
CA SER A 416 43.93 9.45 24.46
C SER A 416 43.89 8.81 25.84
N GLY A 417 42.85 8.04 26.12
CA GLY A 417 42.68 7.35 27.40
C GLY A 417 41.30 6.71 27.59
N PRO A 418 41.03 6.19 28.78
CA PRO A 418 39.78 5.56 29.09
C PRO A 418 38.64 6.58 29.30
N VAL A 419 37.41 6.19 28.88
CA VAL A 419 36.18 6.98 29.11
C VAL A 419 35.01 6.06 29.45
N VAL A 420 33.95 6.66 29.97
CA VAL A 420 32.63 6.08 30.00
C VAL A 420 31.75 6.86 29.01
N ALA A 421 31.18 6.17 28.03
CA ALA A 421 30.24 6.71 27.09
C ALA A 421 28.81 6.30 27.53
N GLY A 422 27.82 7.16 27.36
CA GLY A 422 26.46 6.78 27.77
C GLY A 422 25.42 7.83 27.49
N VAL A 423 24.20 7.54 27.88
CA VAL A 423 23.03 8.42 27.70
C VAL A 423 22.53 8.88 29.05
N ILE A 424 22.34 10.19 29.19
CA ILE A 424 21.68 10.79 30.35
C ILE A 424 20.50 11.62 29.91
N GLY A 425 19.54 11.79 30.85
CA GLY A 425 18.35 12.57 30.65
C GLY A 425 17.08 11.70 30.54
N LYS A 426 15.94 12.29 30.94
CA LYS A 426 14.65 11.63 30.94
C LYS A 426 13.76 12.11 29.79
N ASN A 427 13.76 13.41 29.54
CA ASN A 427 12.94 14.04 28.50
C ASN A 427 13.76 14.49 27.27
N LYS A 428 15.06 14.79 27.49
CA LYS A 428 16.04 15.11 26.44
C LYS A 428 17.23 14.20 26.64
N PHE A 429 17.32 13.16 25.85
CA PHE A 429 18.48 12.28 25.85
C PHE A 429 19.70 13.02 25.31
N ALA A 430 20.81 12.90 26.02
CA ALA A 430 22.11 13.40 25.59
C ALA A 430 23.11 12.26 25.69
N TYR A 431 23.69 11.89 24.54
CA TYR A 431 24.83 10.99 24.49
C TYR A 431 26.10 11.81 24.77
N ASP A 432 26.89 11.38 25.73
CA ASP A 432 28.08 12.11 26.15
C ASP A 432 29.19 11.16 26.65
N LEU A 433 30.40 11.72 26.87
CA LEU A 433 31.53 11.02 27.39
C LEU A 433 31.99 11.61 28.71
N TRP A 434 32.36 10.75 29.65
CA TRP A 434 32.86 11.14 30.97
C TRP A 434 34.21 10.49 31.28
N GLY A 435 35.08 11.22 31.96
CA GLY A 435 36.35 10.74 32.47
C GLY A 435 37.45 11.82 32.46
N SER A 436 38.56 11.52 33.13
CA SER A 436 39.72 12.39 33.13
C SER A 436 40.32 12.65 31.75
N THR A 437 40.10 11.72 30.83
CA THR A 437 40.53 11.80 29.42
C THR A 437 39.82 12.97 28.69
N VAL A 438 38.52 13.19 28.94
CA VAL A 438 37.79 14.33 28.39
C VAL A 438 38.38 15.65 28.86
N ASN A 439 38.60 15.76 30.18
CA ASN A 439 39.16 16.95 30.78
C ASN A 439 40.56 17.23 30.25
N MET A 440 41.41 16.20 30.06
CA MET A 440 42.77 16.36 29.54
C MET A 440 42.73 16.82 28.08
N ALA A 441 41.89 16.27 27.22
CA ALA A 441 41.73 16.72 25.85
C ALA A 441 41.34 18.20 25.76
N SER A 442 40.38 18.64 26.58
CA SER A 442 40.00 20.05 26.72
C SER A 442 41.17 20.92 27.19
N ARG A 443 42.04 20.41 28.11
CA ARG A 443 43.27 21.12 28.53
C ARG A 443 44.31 21.22 27.40
N MET A 444 44.42 20.17 26.58
CA MET A 444 45.31 20.24 25.39
C MET A 444 44.84 21.31 24.42
N GLU A 445 43.54 21.48 24.25
CA GLU A 445 42.97 22.57 23.44
C GLU A 445 43.27 23.92 24.07
N SER A 446 42.85 24.18 25.32
CA SER A 446 42.89 25.50 25.97
C SER A 446 44.31 26.02 26.20
N THR A 447 45.31 25.15 26.38
CA THR A 447 46.74 25.50 26.46
C THR A 447 47.45 25.53 25.10
N GLY A 448 46.68 25.22 24.01
CA GLY A 448 47.17 25.20 22.64
C GLY A 448 47.45 26.59 22.04
N THR A 449 47.92 26.62 20.83
CA THR A 449 48.19 27.85 20.05
C THR A 449 47.29 27.89 18.82
N LYS A 450 46.86 29.06 18.42
CA LYS A 450 46.09 29.31 17.18
C LYS A 450 46.69 28.57 15.99
N ASN A 451 45.88 27.87 15.24
CA ASN A 451 46.20 27.11 14.03
C ASN A 451 47.23 25.99 14.27
N LYS A 452 47.22 25.38 15.47
CA LYS A 452 48.04 24.23 15.80
C LYS A 452 47.24 23.12 16.44
N ILE A 453 47.67 21.88 16.23
CA ILE A 453 47.15 20.69 16.90
C ILE A 453 48.12 20.34 18.03
N GLN A 454 47.62 20.41 19.27
CA GLN A 454 48.41 20.03 20.46
C GLN A 454 47.92 18.67 20.96
N ILE A 455 48.83 17.76 21.20
CA ILE A 455 48.52 16.44 21.73
C ILE A 455 49.30 16.20 23.04
N SER A 456 48.76 15.36 23.90
CA SER A 456 49.42 14.92 25.13
C SER A 456 50.56 13.93 24.85
N GLU A 457 51.42 13.72 25.81
CA GLU A 457 52.49 12.72 25.75
C GLU A 457 51.90 11.30 25.53
N LYS A 458 50.79 10.96 26.17
CA LYS A 458 50.12 9.66 25.97
C LYS A 458 49.69 9.45 24.53
N THR A 459 49.04 10.44 23.92
CA THR A 459 48.65 10.40 22.49
C THR A 459 49.89 10.33 21.59
N TYR A 460 50.93 11.13 21.89
CA TYR A 460 52.21 11.08 21.15
C TYR A 460 52.78 9.66 21.13
N ASN A 461 52.79 8.96 22.26
CA ASN A 461 53.36 7.61 22.35
C ASN A 461 52.62 6.60 21.46
N ILE A 462 51.32 6.79 21.22
CA ILE A 462 50.53 5.96 20.31
C ILE A 462 50.91 6.20 18.85
N VAL A 463 51.15 7.46 18.44
CA VAL A 463 51.29 7.87 17.04
C VAL A 463 52.66 8.35 16.62
N LYS A 464 53.67 8.28 17.49
CA LYS A 464 55.04 8.80 17.25
C LYS A 464 55.74 8.32 15.98
N GLY A 465 55.29 7.19 15.44
CA GLY A 465 55.82 6.65 14.17
C GLY A 465 55.03 7.09 12.92
N SER A 466 53.93 7.82 13.06
CA SER A 466 53.01 8.16 11.95
C SER A 466 53.08 9.63 11.52
N PHE A 467 53.54 10.53 12.39
CA PHE A 467 53.64 11.97 12.14
C PHE A 467 54.94 12.56 12.62
N LYS A 468 55.25 13.80 12.20
CA LYS A 468 56.34 14.61 12.75
C LYS A 468 55.82 15.48 13.89
N PHE A 469 56.61 15.66 14.92
CA PHE A 469 56.20 16.41 16.11
C PHE A 469 57.26 17.44 16.53
N LYS A 470 56.76 18.53 17.15
CA LYS A 470 57.60 19.48 17.87
C LYS A 470 57.24 19.40 19.36
N LYS A 471 58.21 18.99 20.18
CA LYS A 471 58.03 18.95 21.64
C LYS A 471 57.85 20.35 22.20
N ARG A 472 56.98 20.48 23.18
CA ARG A 472 56.72 21.68 23.97
C ARG A 472 56.86 21.30 25.45
N GLU A 473 57.96 21.71 26.04
CA GLU A 473 58.33 21.33 27.41
C GLU A 473 57.65 22.23 28.46
N ASN A 474 57.39 21.66 29.62
CA ASN A 474 56.95 22.37 30.80
C ASN A 474 55.69 23.25 30.61
N VAL A 475 54.71 22.75 29.88
CA VAL A 475 53.40 23.44 29.76
C VAL A 475 52.65 23.30 31.05
N ASP A 476 52.27 24.43 31.67
CA ASP A 476 51.44 24.42 32.88
C ASP A 476 49.99 24.07 32.49
N VAL A 477 49.58 22.86 32.85
CA VAL A 477 48.24 22.34 32.56
C VAL A 477 47.42 22.38 33.89
N LYS A 478 46.42 23.22 33.96
CA LYS A 478 45.59 23.42 35.16
C LYS A 478 45.13 22.09 35.76
N GLY A 479 45.45 21.86 37.04
CA GLY A 479 45.06 20.63 37.76
C GLY A 479 45.96 19.42 37.53
N ILE A 480 47.01 19.56 36.72
CA ILE A 480 47.96 18.50 36.43
C ILE A 480 49.41 18.99 36.73
N GLY A 481 49.68 20.27 36.53
CA GLY A 481 50.98 20.88 36.68
C GLY A 481 51.79 20.88 35.37
N LEU A 482 53.12 21.05 35.51
CA LEU A 482 54.01 21.09 34.37
C LEU A 482 54.07 19.73 33.67
N THR A 483 53.74 19.70 32.38
CA THR A 483 53.75 18.48 31.58
C THR A 483 54.24 18.75 30.15
N ASP A 484 54.85 17.76 29.54
CA ASP A 484 55.30 17.84 28.16
C ASP A 484 54.11 17.60 27.19
N THR A 485 54.02 18.44 26.19
CA THR A 485 53.03 18.34 25.12
C THR A 485 53.71 18.35 23.75
N TYR A 486 53.00 18.01 22.71
CA TYR A 486 53.59 17.92 21.36
C TYR A 486 52.67 18.62 20.36
N TYR A 487 53.24 19.43 19.46
CA TYR A 487 52.57 19.92 18.28
C TYR A 487 52.75 18.95 17.14
N VAL A 488 51.65 18.60 16.47
CA VAL A 488 51.69 17.84 15.21
C VAL A 488 52.19 18.79 14.11
N ILE A 489 53.22 18.33 13.39
CA ILE A 489 53.75 19.00 12.19
C ILE A 489 53.36 18.09 11.02
N GLY A 490 52.46 18.55 10.15
CA GLY A 490 51.96 17.80 8.99
C GLY A 490 53.03 17.58 7.91
#